data_05e930e1cf80fa5dd7d7bb05071ac885
#
_entry.id   05e930e1cf80fa5dd7d7bb05071ac885
#
_cell.length_a   1.000
_cell.length_b   1.000
_cell.length_c   1.000
_cell.angle_alpha   90.00
_cell.angle_beta   90.00
_cell.angle_gamma   90.00
#
_symmetry.space_group_name_H-M   'P 1'
#
loop_
_entity.id
_entity.type
_entity.pdbx_description
1 polymer ?
#
loop_
_entity_poly.entity_id
_entity_poly.type
_entity_poly.pdbx_seq_one_letter_code
_entity_poly.pdbx_strand_id
1 'polypeptide(L)'
;MMDNVVKLHQDNVEVIPAVAEDIDHGIEIGMPFLAASIERDERNVPLERVLANIRERRSVMWIVYIAGEPVAAFTTAVMQHPMRQTLFIEHLGGSRITEWMQEALEAIVELARKAELSGIEADGRLGFEKYLDKCGFFKKTYVHFEMEI
;
A
#
# COMPACT_ATOMS: atom_id res chain seq x y z
N MET A 1 18.19 -20.23 -19.10
CA MET A 1 18.68 -19.65 -18.56
C MET A 1 18.09 -18.53 -17.87
N MET A 2 18.17 -17.55 -18.28
CA MET A 2 17.67 -16.41 -17.69
C MET A 2 16.20 -16.44 -17.43
N ASP A 3 15.52 -17.36 -18.04
CA ASP A 3 14.11 -17.43 -17.96
C ASP A 3 13.58 -17.50 -16.56
N ASN A 4 14.29 -18.16 -15.68
CA ASN A 4 13.83 -18.29 -14.31
C ASN A 4 13.88 -16.99 -13.57
N VAL A 5 14.79 -16.14 -13.95
CA VAL A 5 14.96 -14.87 -13.28
C VAL A 5 13.82 -13.92 -13.59
N VAL A 6 13.30 -13.98 -14.81
CA VAL A 6 12.24 -13.09 -15.21
C VAL A 6 10.89 -13.49 -14.66
N LYS A 7 10.81 -14.61 -13.94
CA LYS A 7 9.55 -15.03 -13.34
C LYS A 7 9.29 -14.44 -11.98
N LEU A 8 9.82 -13.26 -11.70
CA LEU A 8 9.53 -12.56 -10.48
C LEU A 8 8.12 -11.98 -10.51
N HIS A 9 7.53 -11.83 -11.70
CA HIS A 9 6.21 -11.29 -11.85
C HIS A 9 5.17 -12.37 -12.10
N GLN A 10 3.94 -12.10 -11.64
CA GLN A 10 2.80 -12.93 -11.97
C GLN A 10 2.07 -12.25 -13.11
N ASP A 11 1.95 -12.89 -14.27
CA ASP A 11 1.29 -12.31 -15.42
C ASP A 11 -0.18 -11.98 -15.16
N ASN A 12 -0.80 -12.66 -14.21
CA ASN A 12 -2.20 -12.48 -13.89
C ASN A 12 -2.46 -11.54 -12.71
N VAL A 13 -1.44 -10.87 -12.23
CA VAL A 13 -1.58 -9.89 -11.15
C VAL A 13 -1.80 -8.50 -11.72
N GLU A 14 -2.82 -7.81 -11.24
CA GLU A 14 -3.07 -6.43 -11.61
C GLU A 14 -3.20 -5.60 -10.35
N VAL A 15 -2.58 -4.43 -10.34
CA VAL A 15 -2.63 -3.50 -9.22
C VAL A 15 -3.19 -2.19 -9.77
N ILE A 16 -4.43 -1.89 -9.41
CA ILE A 16 -5.20 -0.83 -10.06
C ILE A 16 -5.61 0.24 -9.07
N PRO A 17 -5.26 1.50 -9.31
CA PRO A 17 -5.74 2.59 -8.45
C PRO A 17 -7.19 2.91 -8.76
N ALA A 18 -7.99 3.15 -7.72
CA ALA A 18 -9.35 3.64 -7.88
C ALA A 18 -9.29 5.15 -8.14
N VAL A 19 -9.74 5.57 -9.30
CA VAL A 19 -9.63 6.96 -9.73
C VAL A 19 -10.99 7.56 -10.02
N ALA A 20 -11.10 8.86 -9.78
CA ALA A 20 -12.22 9.71 -10.20
C ALA A 20 -13.59 9.06 -10.07
N GLU A 21 -14.19 8.73 -11.21
CA GLU A 21 -15.54 8.21 -11.28
C GLU A 21 -15.70 6.81 -10.71
N ASP A 22 -14.59 6.09 -10.52
CA ASP A 22 -14.61 4.72 -10.01
C ASP A 22 -14.30 4.66 -8.50
N ILE A 23 -14.13 5.80 -7.85
CA ILE A 23 -13.72 5.83 -6.44
C ILE A 23 -14.71 5.08 -5.55
N ASP A 24 -16.00 5.33 -5.69
CA ASP A 24 -17.00 4.66 -4.84
C ASP A 24 -17.03 3.17 -5.08
N HIS A 25 -16.91 2.75 -6.32
CA HIS A 25 -16.84 1.32 -6.65
C HIS A 25 -15.57 0.69 -6.07
N GLY A 26 -14.45 1.40 -6.16
CA GLY A 26 -13.19 0.96 -5.57
C GLY A 26 -13.29 0.81 -4.05
N ILE A 27 -13.94 1.75 -3.38
CA ILE A 27 -14.16 1.68 -1.94
C ILE A 27 -14.99 0.44 -1.60
N GLU A 28 -16.04 0.18 -2.35
CA GLU A 28 -16.89 -0.98 -2.12
C GLU A 28 -16.09 -2.29 -2.20
N ILE A 29 -15.22 -2.41 -3.19
CA ILE A 29 -14.39 -3.60 -3.35
C ILE A 29 -13.26 -3.67 -2.32
N GLY A 30 -12.59 -2.56 -2.07
CA GLY A 30 -11.36 -2.54 -1.27
C GLY A 30 -11.56 -2.50 0.23
N MET A 31 -12.63 -1.87 0.73
CA MET A 31 -12.80 -1.70 2.17
C MET A 31 -12.87 -2.99 2.96
N PRO A 32 -13.50 -4.07 2.46
CA PRO A 32 -13.47 -5.33 3.21
C PRO A 32 -12.06 -5.83 3.51
N PHE A 33 -11.09 -5.54 2.65
CA PHE A 33 -9.70 -5.93 2.88
C PHE A 33 -9.01 -5.01 3.88
N LEU A 34 -9.40 -3.74 3.93
CA LEU A 34 -8.74 -2.75 4.77
C LEU A 34 -9.31 -2.65 6.18
N ALA A 35 -10.54 -3.11 6.38
CA ALA A 35 -11.25 -2.91 7.65
C ALA A 35 -10.44 -3.35 8.87
N ALA A 36 -9.86 -4.54 8.83
CA ALA A 36 -9.09 -5.05 9.96
C ALA A 36 -7.80 -4.25 10.18
N SER A 37 -7.16 -3.82 9.10
CA SER A 37 -5.96 -3.00 9.17
C SER A 37 -6.27 -1.64 9.83
N ILE A 38 -7.38 -1.04 9.45
CA ILE A 38 -7.80 0.25 10.00
C ILE A 38 -8.11 0.12 11.50
N GLU A 39 -8.82 -0.93 11.89
CA GLU A 39 -9.16 -1.16 13.29
C GLU A 39 -7.92 -1.36 14.17
N ARG A 40 -6.90 -2.00 13.62
CA ARG A 40 -5.68 -2.29 14.38
C ARG A 40 -4.66 -1.16 14.33
N ASP A 41 -4.95 -0.09 13.61
CA ASP A 41 -4.02 1.02 13.49
C ASP A 41 -3.94 1.77 14.80
N GLU A 42 -2.78 1.79 15.41
CA GLU A 42 -2.58 2.45 16.70
C GLU A 42 -2.72 3.97 16.61
N ARG A 43 -2.69 4.52 15.41
CA ARG A 43 -2.93 5.95 15.22
C ARG A 43 -4.39 6.31 15.40
N ASN A 44 -5.26 5.30 15.50
CA ASN A 44 -6.69 5.48 15.75
C ASN A 44 -7.39 6.42 14.77
N VAL A 45 -7.06 6.29 13.50
CA VAL A 45 -7.71 7.08 12.47
C VAL A 45 -9.13 6.54 12.26
N PRO A 46 -10.16 7.37 12.41
CA PRO A 46 -11.53 6.88 12.23
C PRO A 46 -11.80 6.45 10.79
N LEU A 47 -12.64 5.46 10.61
CA LEU A 47 -13.01 4.97 9.29
C LEU A 47 -13.51 6.10 8.39
N GLU A 48 -14.32 7.00 8.93
CA GLU A 48 -14.85 8.13 8.17
C GLU A 48 -13.75 9.02 7.61
N ARG A 49 -12.66 9.17 8.37
CA ARG A 49 -11.52 9.97 7.92
C ARG A 49 -10.79 9.26 6.77
N VAL A 50 -10.64 7.95 6.88
CA VAL A 50 -10.00 7.16 5.80
C VAL A 50 -10.82 7.30 4.51
N LEU A 51 -12.14 7.13 4.62
CA LEU A 51 -13.02 7.26 3.46
C LEU A 51 -13.00 8.68 2.86
N ALA A 52 -13.03 9.70 3.72
CA ALA A 52 -12.96 11.08 3.26
C ALA A 52 -11.64 11.36 2.52
N ASN A 53 -10.53 10.85 3.05
CA ASN A 53 -9.22 11.03 2.41
C ASN A 53 -9.19 10.41 1.01
N ILE A 54 -9.80 9.25 0.85
CA ILE A 54 -9.86 8.59 -0.45
C ILE A 54 -10.75 9.39 -1.41
N ARG A 55 -11.94 9.77 -0.97
CA ARG A 55 -12.89 10.51 -1.81
C ARG A 55 -12.37 11.88 -2.22
N GLU A 56 -11.65 12.55 -1.33
CA GLU A 56 -11.09 13.88 -1.60
C GLU A 56 -9.71 13.82 -2.22
N ARG A 57 -9.25 12.61 -2.55
CA ARG A 57 -7.99 12.36 -3.25
C ARG A 57 -6.74 12.77 -2.48
N ARG A 58 -6.83 12.80 -1.16
CA ARG A 58 -5.64 12.93 -0.32
C ARG A 58 -4.94 11.58 -0.19
N SER A 59 -5.70 10.51 -0.37
CA SER A 59 -5.16 9.15 -0.42
C SER A 59 -5.64 8.48 -1.69
N VAL A 60 -4.81 7.60 -2.24
CA VAL A 60 -5.19 6.76 -3.38
C VAL A 60 -5.42 5.35 -2.86
N MET A 61 -6.57 4.77 -3.20
CA MET A 61 -6.87 3.39 -2.88
C MET A 61 -6.48 2.53 -4.07
N TRP A 62 -5.73 1.48 -3.80
CA TRP A 62 -5.31 0.52 -4.82
C TRP A 62 -5.95 -0.82 -4.52
N ILE A 63 -6.37 -1.52 -5.57
CA ILE A 63 -6.94 -2.86 -5.44
C ILE A 63 -6.04 -3.82 -6.19
N VAL A 64 -5.75 -4.95 -5.56
CA VAL A 64 -4.92 -6.00 -6.15
C VAL A 64 -5.83 -7.12 -6.62
N TYR A 65 -5.71 -7.47 -7.89
CA TYR A 65 -6.45 -8.58 -8.49
C TYR A 65 -5.46 -9.67 -8.88
N ILE A 66 -5.86 -10.90 -8.66
CA ILE A 66 -5.14 -12.05 -9.18
C ILE A 66 -6.13 -12.86 -10.00
N ALA A 67 -5.83 -13.07 -11.27
CA ALA A 67 -6.71 -13.76 -12.20
C ALA A 67 -8.14 -13.17 -12.19
N GLY A 68 -8.23 -11.84 -12.10
CA GLY A 68 -9.50 -11.13 -12.14
C GLY A 68 -10.24 -11.05 -10.82
N GLU A 69 -9.74 -11.68 -9.76
CA GLU A 69 -10.39 -11.67 -8.45
C GLU A 69 -9.68 -10.72 -7.50
N PRO A 70 -10.40 -9.84 -6.79
CA PRO A 70 -9.75 -8.96 -5.83
C PRO A 70 -9.27 -9.76 -4.62
N VAL A 71 -8.02 -9.58 -4.24
CA VAL A 71 -7.42 -10.33 -3.14
C VAL A 71 -6.87 -9.43 -2.04
N ALA A 72 -6.67 -8.15 -2.33
CA ALA A 72 -6.07 -7.24 -1.37
C ALA A 72 -6.34 -5.80 -1.77
N ALA A 73 -6.10 -4.88 -0.84
CA ALA A 73 -6.16 -3.45 -1.11
C ALA A 73 -5.16 -2.74 -0.22
N PHE A 74 -4.73 -1.56 -0.65
CA PHE A 74 -3.88 -0.71 0.17
C PHE A 74 -4.13 0.76 -0.21
N THR A 75 -3.71 1.66 0.67
CA THR A 75 -3.83 3.10 0.40
C THR A 75 -2.46 3.75 0.48
N THR A 76 -2.27 4.77 -0.34
CA THR A 76 -1.05 5.57 -0.33
C THR A 76 -1.40 7.04 -0.26
N ALA A 77 -0.51 7.83 0.34
CA ALA A 77 -0.66 9.29 0.41
C ALA A 77 0.71 9.95 0.34
N VAL A 78 0.75 11.19 -0.12
CA VAL A 78 1.99 11.94 -0.13
C VAL A 78 2.29 12.41 1.29
N MET A 79 3.50 12.17 1.76
CA MET A 79 3.99 12.61 3.05
C MET A 79 4.99 13.73 2.85
N GLN A 80 4.72 14.89 3.46
CA GLN A 80 5.62 16.04 3.38
C GLN A 80 6.57 16.03 4.58
N HIS A 81 7.87 15.97 4.29
CA HIS A 81 8.92 16.17 5.28
C HIS A 81 9.55 17.53 5.03
N PRO A 82 10.31 18.08 5.97
CA PRO A 82 10.92 19.40 5.78
C PRO A 82 11.76 19.53 4.51
N MET A 83 12.46 18.46 4.12
CA MET A 83 13.39 18.54 3.00
C MET A 83 13.02 17.63 1.82
N ARG A 84 11.92 16.89 1.93
CA ARG A 84 11.54 15.95 0.85
C ARG A 84 10.08 15.56 0.96
N GLN A 85 9.57 14.98 -0.12
CA GLN A 85 8.24 14.38 -0.15
C GLN A 85 8.38 12.91 -0.50
N THR A 86 7.57 12.08 0.13
CA THR A 86 7.58 10.64 -0.11
C THR A 86 6.16 10.15 -0.37
N LEU A 87 6.03 8.93 -0.87
CA LEU A 87 4.75 8.26 -0.96
C LEU A 87 4.67 7.28 0.19
N PHE A 88 3.66 7.46 1.03
CA PHE A 88 3.50 6.67 2.26
C PHE A 88 2.41 5.63 2.06
N ILE A 89 2.72 4.36 2.36
CA ILE A 89 1.73 3.29 2.35
C ILE A 89 1.05 3.33 3.70
N GLU A 90 -0.23 3.70 3.72
CA GLU A 90 -0.95 3.93 4.97
C GLU A 90 -1.58 2.68 5.56
N HIS A 91 -2.37 1.99 4.75
CA HIS A 91 -3.12 0.80 5.17
C HIS A 91 -2.95 -0.26 4.11
N LEU A 92 -2.87 -1.49 4.54
CA LEU A 92 -2.70 -2.61 3.62
C LEU A 92 -3.37 -3.83 4.24
N GLY A 93 -4.19 -4.51 3.47
CA GLY A 93 -4.87 -5.71 3.95
C GLY A 93 -5.25 -6.63 2.82
N GLY A 94 -5.54 -7.86 3.18
CA GLY A 94 -5.90 -8.88 2.21
C GLY A 94 -5.05 -10.13 2.39
N SER A 95 -4.95 -10.91 1.32
CA SER A 95 -4.26 -12.20 1.35
C SER A 95 -3.26 -12.32 0.20
N ARG A 96 -2.49 -13.41 0.21
CA ARG A 96 -1.59 -13.79 -0.88
C ARG A 96 -0.52 -12.73 -1.18
N ILE A 97 -0.05 -12.04 -0.14
CA ILE A 97 0.89 -10.92 -0.29
C ILE A 97 2.17 -11.30 -1.04
N THR A 98 2.67 -12.51 -0.86
CA THR A 98 3.90 -12.94 -1.53
C THR A 98 3.71 -13.07 -3.04
N GLU A 99 2.48 -13.17 -3.51
CA GLU A 99 2.20 -13.31 -4.93
C GLU A 99 2.05 -11.97 -5.64
N TRP A 100 1.80 -10.87 -4.92
CA TRP A 100 1.54 -9.60 -5.57
C TRP A 100 2.42 -8.44 -5.09
N MET A 101 3.21 -8.63 -4.04
CA MET A 101 3.99 -7.53 -3.46
C MET A 101 4.92 -6.87 -4.47
N GLN A 102 5.55 -7.65 -5.33
CA GLN A 102 6.48 -7.12 -6.32
C GLN A 102 5.77 -6.18 -7.30
N GLU A 103 4.63 -6.61 -7.83
CA GLU A 103 3.86 -5.81 -8.77
C GLU A 103 3.33 -4.55 -8.11
N ALA A 104 2.90 -4.64 -6.85
CA ALA A 104 2.42 -3.48 -6.12
C ALA A 104 3.53 -2.46 -5.92
N LEU A 105 4.72 -2.91 -5.51
CA LEU A 105 5.85 -2.00 -5.33
C LEU A 105 6.23 -1.32 -6.64
N GLU A 106 6.21 -2.05 -7.74
CA GLU A 106 6.52 -1.46 -9.05
C GLU A 106 5.51 -0.39 -9.42
N ALA A 107 4.24 -0.64 -9.16
CA ALA A 107 3.18 0.32 -9.47
C ALA A 107 3.33 1.61 -8.66
N ILE A 108 3.59 1.48 -7.36
CA ILE A 108 3.72 2.67 -6.51
C ILE A 108 5.02 3.41 -6.76
N VAL A 109 6.10 2.71 -7.11
CA VAL A 109 7.35 3.37 -7.49
C VAL A 109 7.15 4.19 -8.76
N GLU A 110 6.43 3.64 -9.73
CA GLU A 110 6.15 4.37 -10.97
C GLU A 110 5.34 5.63 -10.68
N LEU A 111 4.31 5.53 -9.83
CA LEU A 111 3.54 6.70 -9.46
C LEU A 111 4.41 7.73 -8.74
N ALA A 112 5.25 7.30 -7.81
CA ALA A 112 6.13 8.19 -7.07
C ALA A 112 7.09 8.92 -8.00
N ARG A 113 7.66 8.22 -8.98
CA ARG A 113 8.56 8.83 -9.95
C ARG A 113 7.84 9.87 -10.82
N LYS A 114 6.64 9.57 -11.27
CA LYS A 114 5.86 10.50 -12.07
C LYS A 114 5.50 11.76 -11.28
N ALA A 115 5.29 11.61 -9.97
CA ALA A 115 4.98 12.73 -9.09
C ALA A 115 6.22 13.41 -8.53
N GLU A 116 7.42 12.97 -8.97
CA GLU A 116 8.69 13.51 -8.54
C GLU A 116 8.92 13.43 -7.03
N LEU A 117 8.43 12.34 -6.43
CA LEU A 117 8.65 12.06 -5.02
C LEU A 117 9.98 11.33 -4.84
N SER A 118 10.61 11.53 -3.68
CA SER A 118 11.97 11.03 -3.47
C SER A 118 12.05 9.65 -2.85
N GLY A 119 10.96 9.08 -2.41
CA GLY A 119 11.00 7.75 -1.80
C GLY A 119 9.64 7.23 -1.43
N ILE A 120 9.64 6.01 -0.91
CA ILE A 120 8.44 5.33 -0.44
C ILE A 120 8.66 4.95 1.01
N GLU A 121 7.68 5.21 1.85
CA GLU A 121 7.74 4.90 3.26
C GLU A 121 6.56 4.03 3.66
N ALA A 122 6.74 3.24 4.69
CA ALA A 122 5.66 2.46 5.27
C ALA A 122 5.94 2.26 6.75
N ASP A 123 4.87 2.22 7.55
CA ASP A 123 4.93 1.76 8.92
C ASP A 123 4.28 0.39 8.93
N GLY A 124 4.82 -0.54 9.65
CA GLY A 124 4.27 -1.87 9.69
C GLY A 124 4.48 -2.52 11.04
N ARG A 125 3.66 -3.51 11.33
CA ARG A 125 3.86 -4.34 12.52
C ARG A 125 5.12 -5.17 12.32
N LEU A 126 5.74 -5.55 13.42
CA LEU A 126 7.00 -6.30 13.37
C LEU A 126 6.91 -7.54 12.47
N GLY A 127 5.77 -8.23 12.49
CA GLY A 127 5.60 -9.42 11.66
C GLY A 127 5.63 -9.15 10.16
N PHE A 128 5.48 -7.88 9.74
CA PHE A 128 5.50 -7.51 8.34
C PHE A 128 6.92 -7.35 7.80
N GLU A 129 7.90 -7.18 8.70
CA GLU A 129 9.29 -6.95 8.31
C GLU A 129 9.83 -8.03 7.38
N LYS A 130 9.45 -9.29 7.60
CA LYS A 130 9.93 -10.39 6.76
C LYS A 130 9.54 -10.24 5.29
N TYR A 131 8.40 -9.62 5.00
CA TYR A 131 7.99 -9.40 3.62
C TYR A 131 8.80 -8.29 2.98
N LEU A 132 9.10 -7.24 3.74
CA LEU A 132 9.89 -6.13 3.26
C LEU A 132 11.34 -6.57 3.00
N ASP A 133 11.88 -7.41 3.85
CA ASP A 133 13.23 -7.95 3.67
C ASP A 133 13.35 -8.72 2.37
N LYS A 134 12.32 -9.47 2.00
CA LYS A 134 12.32 -10.22 0.74
C LYS A 134 12.36 -9.32 -0.48
N CYS A 135 11.78 -8.13 -0.37
CA CYS A 135 11.79 -7.18 -1.48
C CYS A 135 13.15 -6.56 -1.70
N GLY A 136 13.95 -6.43 -0.63
CA GLY A 136 15.27 -5.83 -0.73
C GLY A 136 15.28 -4.32 -0.95
N PHE A 137 14.12 -3.67 -0.97
CA PHE A 137 14.03 -2.24 -1.24
C PHE A 137 13.92 -1.38 0.01
N PHE A 138 13.45 -1.96 1.10
CA PHE A 138 13.19 -1.20 2.32
C PHE A 138 14.26 -1.46 3.36
N LYS A 139 14.54 -0.42 4.14
CA LYS A 139 15.38 -0.56 5.33
C LYS A 139 14.60 -0.01 6.51
N LYS A 140 14.82 -0.58 7.67
CA LYS A 140 14.21 -0.10 8.90
C LYS A 140 14.99 1.12 9.37
N THR A 141 14.29 2.25 9.53
CA THR A 141 14.94 3.51 9.86
C THR A 141 14.84 3.89 11.33
N TYR A 142 13.71 3.57 11.96
CA TYR A 142 13.53 3.82 13.39
C TYR A 142 12.44 2.91 13.95
N VAL A 143 12.36 2.85 15.27
CA VAL A 143 11.32 2.08 15.96
C VAL A 143 10.61 3.04 16.90
N HIS A 144 9.28 2.99 16.86
CA HIS A 144 8.43 3.84 17.69
C HIS A 144 8.15 3.11 19.01
N PHE A 145 8.26 3.85 20.12
CA PHE A 145 7.98 3.30 21.45
C PHE A 145 6.91 4.15 22.13
N GLU A 146 5.95 3.50 22.77
CA GLU A 146 4.89 4.17 23.50
C GLU A 146 4.71 3.58 24.89
N MET A 147 4.23 4.41 25.82
CA MET A 147 3.88 3.97 27.15
C MET A 147 2.58 4.69 27.54
N GLU A 148 1.60 3.92 27.96
CA GLU A 148 0.35 4.50 28.46
C GLU A 148 0.54 4.96 29.91
N ILE A 149 -0.13 6.03 30.29
CA ILE A 149 -0.07 6.58 31.62
C ILE A 149 -1.45 6.63 32.26
#